data_248125b4b3e8664196c12141732d7b9e
#
_entry.id   248125b4b3e8664196c12141732d7b9e
#
_cell.length_a   1.000
_cell.length_b   1.000
_cell.length_c   1.000
_cell.angle_alpha   90.00
_cell.angle_beta   90.00
_cell.angle_gamma   90.00
#
_symmetry.space_group_name_H-M   'P 1'
#
loop_
_entity.id
_entity.type
_entity.pdbx_description
1 polymer ?
#
loop_
_entity_poly.entity_id
_entity_poly.type
_entity_poly.pdbx_seq_one_letter_code
_entity_poly.pdbx_strand_id
1 'polypeptide(L)'
;MTVAAPLRLTPVQIDQHTKKRLNWEVAPVLFLFHVGAVAALFFFTWNAFFVAMFLYWVTGGLGLGMCYHRLLTHRSFTTPKWFEYFLTICAVAALEGGPLLWVAIHRKHHQYSDKEGDPHSPRDGKWWAHAGWVLTGNALRQDVATLKRYVPDLAEDKFHVWLTKYHLLPMAILGAVLFAVGGFRLVLWGVFFRTVVGLHATWIVNSAGHIWGSRRFQTRDTSTNNWWVALVSFGDGWHNNHHAYPVSARHGLKWYEIDLNWYTIWILKQVGLASRIHDGRPAGSLRPAPGALPSTPLVSFASPYPEKTLHSASLAHYTCADSDDSPSSQRRARDLRKEDCPPLRARR
;
A
#
# COMPACT_ATOMS: atom_id res chain seq x y z
N MET A 1 37.60 -3.19 -17.02
CA MET A 1 36.24 -2.62 -16.79
C MET A 1 35.67 -3.30 -15.57
N THR A 2 35.70 -2.66 -14.42
CA THR A 2 35.20 -3.18 -13.14
C THR A 2 33.71 -2.91 -13.08
N VAL A 3 32.90 -3.95 -13.17
CA VAL A 3 31.44 -3.85 -12.99
C VAL A 3 31.19 -3.48 -11.53
N ALA A 4 30.63 -2.29 -11.29
CA ALA A 4 30.22 -1.85 -9.96
C ALA A 4 29.19 -2.85 -9.39
N ALA A 5 29.47 -3.33 -8.18
CA ALA A 5 28.56 -4.22 -7.48
C ALA A 5 27.19 -3.53 -7.26
N PRO A 6 26.07 -4.25 -7.43
CA PRO A 6 24.75 -3.66 -7.23
C PRO A 6 24.63 -3.18 -5.78
N LEU A 7 24.20 -1.93 -5.60
CA LEU A 7 23.90 -1.32 -4.30
C LEU A 7 22.93 -2.24 -3.54
N ARG A 8 23.45 -2.97 -2.56
CA ARG A 8 22.62 -3.71 -1.60
C ARG A 8 21.88 -2.67 -0.75
N LEU A 9 20.60 -2.51 -1.05
CA LEU A 9 19.71 -1.70 -0.25
C LEU A 9 19.57 -2.38 1.11
N THR A 10 20.16 -1.77 2.15
CA THR A 10 19.93 -2.23 3.53
C THR A 10 18.43 -2.17 3.84
N PRO A 11 17.82 -3.25 4.35
CA PRO A 11 16.45 -3.22 4.82
C PRO A 11 16.30 -2.08 5.83
N VAL A 12 15.27 -1.27 5.70
CA VAL A 12 14.90 -0.33 6.79
C VAL A 12 14.56 -1.21 7.99
N GLN A 13 15.47 -1.30 8.95
CA GLN A 13 15.23 -2.05 10.19
C GLN A 13 14.03 -1.39 10.88
N ILE A 14 12.92 -2.10 10.95
CA ILE A 14 11.82 -1.72 11.83
C ILE A 14 12.34 -2.03 13.23
N ASP A 15 12.71 -0.99 13.97
CA ASP A 15 13.18 -1.14 15.35
C ASP A 15 12.15 -1.93 16.15
N GLN A 16 12.58 -3.06 16.70
CA GLN A 16 11.75 -3.95 17.52
C GLN A 16 11.14 -3.23 18.74
N HIS A 17 11.79 -2.17 19.25
CA HIS A 17 11.26 -1.36 20.34
C HIS A 17 10.07 -0.47 19.90
N THR A 18 9.99 -0.07 18.65
CA THR A 18 8.86 0.75 18.14
C THR A 18 7.59 -0.05 17.94
N LYS A 19 7.67 -1.39 17.72
CA LYS A 19 6.51 -2.28 17.63
C LYS A 19 5.64 -2.31 18.88
N LYS A 20 6.17 -1.90 20.04
CA LYS A 20 5.47 -1.95 21.34
C LYS A 20 4.82 -0.63 21.74
N ARG A 21 5.07 0.47 21.03
CA ARG A 21 4.52 1.78 21.38
C ARG A 21 3.24 2.06 20.61
N LEU A 22 2.17 2.35 21.36
CA LEU A 22 0.90 2.77 20.79
C LEU A 22 1.08 4.06 19.95
N ASN A 23 0.51 4.08 18.76
CA ASN A 23 0.47 5.28 17.94
C ASN A 23 -0.70 6.17 18.40
N TRP A 24 -0.38 7.17 19.24
CA TRP A 24 -1.37 8.07 19.82
C TRP A 24 -2.03 9.01 18.82
N GLU A 25 -1.56 9.09 17.58
CA GLU A 25 -2.21 9.84 16.50
C GLU A 25 -3.34 9.02 15.86
N VAL A 26 -3.17 7.71 15.80
CA VAL A 26 -4.07 6.78 15.08
C VAL A 26 -5.03 6.07 16.03
N ALA A 27 -4.53 5.58 17.16
CA ALA A 27 -5.31 4.72 18.06
C ALA A 27 -6.60 5.37 18.60
N PRO A 28 -6.62 6.65 19.03
CA PRO A 28 -7.86 7.30 19.47
C PRO A 28 -8.88 7.45 18.33
N VAL A 29 -8.41 7.73 17.12
CA VAL A 29 -9.28 7.87 15.94
C VAL A 29 -9.92 6.52 15.61
N LEU A 30 -9.13 5.45 15.56
CA LEU A 30 -9.66 4.10 15.35
C LEU A 30 -10.64 3.69 16.45
N PHE A 31 -10.32 3.97 17.70
CA PHE A 31 -11.23 3.70 18.82
C PHE A 31 -12.57 4.44 18.63
N LEU A 32 -12.54 5.73 18.31
CA LEU A 32 -13.75 6.51 18.04
C LEU A 32 -14.57 5.93 16.89
N PHE A 33 -13.92 5.49 15.81
CA PHE A 33 -14.60 4.84 14.70
C PHE A 33 -15.29 3.55 15.12
N HIS A 34 -14.65 2.71 15.96
CA HIS A 34 -15.28 1.48 16.49
C HIS A 34 -16.46 1.80 17.41
N VAL A 35 -16.35 2.79 18.27
CA VAL A 35 -17.49 3.24 19.11
C VAL A 35 -18.65 3.72 18.22
N GLY A 36 -18.34 4.52 17.19
CA GLY A 36 -19.36 4.98 16.22
C GLY A 36 -19.99 3.83 15.42
N ALA A 37 -19.19 2.82 15.06
CA ALA A 37 -19.70 1.63 14.36
C ALA A 37 -20.63 0.79 15.26
N VAL A 38 -20.29 0.64 16.53
CA VAL A 38 -21.20 -0.02 17.51
C VAL A 38 -22.46 0.82 17.72
N ALA A 39 -22.33 2.15 17.85
CA ALA A 39 -23.47 3.05 17.97
C ALA A 39 -24.42 2.95 16.76
N ALA A 40 -23.89 2.77 15.54
CA ALA A 40 -24.68 2.61 14.33
C ALA A 40 -25.73 1.50 14.46
N LEU A 41 -25.40 0.39 15.13
CA LEU A 41 -26.31 -0.76 15.30
C LEU A 41 -27.59 -0.40 16.04
N PHE A 42 -27.55 0.61 16.92
CA PHE A 42 -28.73 1.10 17.66
C PHE A 42 -29.59 2.07 16.83
N PHE A 43 -29.10 2.52 15.67
CA PHE A 43 -29.78 3.42 14.76
C PHE A 43 -29.98 2.78 13.38
N PHE A 44 -30.31 1.49 13.36
CA PHE A 44 -30.52 0.73 12.14
C PHE A 44 -31.72 1.24 11.35
N THR A 45 -31.51 1.39 10.04
CA THR A 45 -32.57 1.48 9.03
C THR A 45 -32.07 0.82 7.75
N TRP A 46 -32.96 0.22 6.97
CA TRP A 46 -32.60 -0.40 5.70
C TRP A 46 -31.92 0.56 4.74
N ASN A 47 -32.38 1.82 4.67
CA ASN A 47 -31.75 2.84 3.84
C ASN A 47 -30.30 3.10 4.25
N ALA A 48 -30.04 3.28 5.55
CA ALA A 48 -28.69 3.50 6.05
C ALA A 48 -27.77 2.28 5.81
N PHE A 49 -28.31 1.08 5.98
CA PHE A 49 -27.59 -0.17 5.67
C PHE A 49 -27.21 -0.25 4.19
N PHE A 50 -28.15 -0.06 3.27
CA PHE A 50 -27.85 -0.13 1.83
C PHE A 50 -26.89 0.98 1.37
N VAL A 51 -27.02 2.18 1.91
CA VAL A 51 -26.06 3.26 1.66
C VAL A 51 -24.66 2.86 2.15
N ALA A 52 -24.55 2.30 3.35
CA ALA A 52 -23.27 1.82 3.88
C ALA A 52 -22.66 0.72 3.00
N MET A 53 -23.47 -0.27 2.55
CA MET A 53 -23.00 -1.35 1.67
C MET A 53 -22.57 -0.84 0.29
N PHE A 54 -23.31 0.09 -0.28
CA PHE A 54 -22.94 0.74 -1.53
C PHE A 54 -21.60 1.51 -1.38
N LEU A 55 -21.47 2.31 -0.32
CA LEU A 55 -20.23 3.04 -0.04
C LEU A 55 -19.07 2.10 0.31
N TYR A 56 -19.34 0.96 0.93
CA TYR A 56 -18.34 -0.08 1.16
C TYR A 56 -17.80 -0.63 -0.15
N TRP A 57 -18.68 -0.93 -1.10
CA TRP A 57 -18.24 -1.34 -2.44
C TRP A 57 -17.48 -0.23 -3.18
N VAL A 58 -17.95 1.03 -3.12
CA VAL A 58 -17.27 2.17 -3.76
C VAL A 58 -15.87 2.37 -3.18
N THR A 59 -15.70 2.35 -1.86
CA THR A 59 -14.41 2.65 -1.22
C THR A 59 -13.50 1.43 -1.13
N GLY A 60 -14.03 0.26 -0.78
CA GLY A 60 -13.28 -0.99 -0.66
C GLY A 60 -13.06 -1.67 -2.02
N GLY A 61 -14.11 -1.84 -2.82
CA GLY A 61 -14.03 -2.47 -4.14
C GLY A 61 -13.35 -1.56 -5.17
N LEU A 62 -14.05 -0.48 -5.59
CA LEU A 62 -13.51 0.41 -6.63
C LEU A 62 -12.27 1.17 -6.15
N GLY A 63 -12.26 1.63 -4.89
CA GLY A 63 -11.16 2.40 -4.33
C GLY A 63 -9.95 1.54 -4.00
N LEU A 64 -10.02 0.71 -2.95
CA LEU A 64 -8.86 -0.04 -2.49
C LEU A 64 -8.49 -1.17 -3.43
N GLY A 65 -9.37 -2.14 -3.66
CA GLY A 65 -9.04 -3.34 -4.41
C GLY A 65 -8.79 -3.09 -5.90
N MET A 66 -9.56 -2.24 -6.55
CA MET A 66 -9.37 -1.95 -7.96
C MET A 66 -8.34 -0.83 -8.20
N CYS A 67 -8.46 0.33 -7.52
CA CYS A 67 -7.58 1.47 -7.77
C CYS A 67 -6.25 1.35 -7.03
N TYR A 68 -6.22 1.40 -5.70
CA TYR A 68 -4.96 1.38 -4.98
C TYR A 68 -4.15 0.12 -5.25
N HIS A 69 -4.81 -1.04 -5.19
CA HIS A 69 -4.14 -2.32 -5.33
C HIS A 69 -3.78 -2.62 -6.79
N ARG A 70 -4.78 -2.80 -7.67
CA ARG A 70 -4.53 -3.30 -9.04
C ARG A 70 -4.05 -2.22 -9.99
N LEU A 71 -4.62 -1.00 -9.94
CA LEU A 71 -4.24 0.08 -10.87
C LEU A 71 -2.94 0.77 -10.46
N LEU A 72 -2.85 1.31 -9.23
CA LEU A 72 -1.72 2.15 -8.83
C LEU A 72 -0.52 1.34 -8.35
N THR A 73 -0.72 0.23 -7.60
CA THR A 73 0.39 -0.59 -7.11
C THR A 73 0.94 -1.48 -8.20
N HIS A 74 0.09 -2.33 -8.79
CA HIS A 74 0.53 -3.41 -9.68
C HIS A 74 0.49 -3.06 -11.16
N ARG A 75 -0.11 -1.91 -11.52
CA ARG A 75 -0.25 -1.49 -12.92
C ARG A 75 -0.92 -2.55 -13.80
N SER A 76 -1.87 -3.28 -13.23
CA SER A 76 -2.54 -4.41 -13.85
C SER A 76 -3.40 -4.03 -15.06
N PHE A 77 -3.78 -2.77 -15.16
CA PHE A 77 -4.50 -2.19 -16.28
C PHE A 77 -4.25 -0.67 -16.36
N THR A 78 -4.73 -0.03 -17.41
CA THR A 78 -4.68 1.43 -17.56
C THR A 78 -6.07 2.01 -17.75
N THR A 79 -6.25 3.28 -17.35
CA THR A 79 -7.50 4.01 -17.44
C THR A 79 -7.25 5.48 -17.81
N PRO A 80 -8.22 6.24 -18.36
CA PRO A 80 -8.09 7.66 -18.53
C PRO A 80 -7.76 8.37 -17.20
N LYS A 81 -6.91 9.39 -17.24
CA LYS A 81 -6.38 10.04 -16.03
C LYS A 81 -7.45 10.63 -15.10
N TRP A 82 -8.51 11.21 -15.68
CA TRP A 82 -9.63 11.73 -14.90
C TRP A 82 -10.35 10.64 -14.10
N PHE A 83 -10.45 9.43 -14.68
CA PHE A 83 -11.09 8.30 -14.01
C PHE A 83 -10.17 7.68 -12.96
N GLU A 84 -8.85 7.63 -13.19
CA GLU A 84 -7.85 7.28 -12.16
C GLU A 84 -8.00 8.18 -10.94
N TYR A 85 -8.12 9.50 -11.15
CA TYR A 85 -8.30 10.46 -10.06
C TYR A 85 -9.61 10.24 -9.30
N PHE A 86 -10.71 10.00 -10.03
CA PHE A 86 -11.99 9.65 -9.40
C PHE A 86 -11.88 8.40 -8.52
N LEU A 87 -11.30 7.33 -9.06
CA LEU A 87 -11.07 6.09 -8.32
C LEU A 87 -10.15 6.29 -7.11
N THR A 88 -9.14 7.15 -7.25
CA THR A 88 -8.23 7.48 -6.14
C THR A 88 -8.95 8.22 -5.02
N ILE A 89 -9.90 9.13 -5.33
CA ILE A 89 -10.76 9.77 -4.33
C ILE A 89 -11.61 8.72 -3.59
N CYS A 90 -12.18 7.75 -4.33
CA CYS A 90 -12.93 6.65 -3.72
C CYS A 90 -12.05 5.84 -2.75
N ALA A 91 -10.80 5.57 -3.11
CA ALA A 91 -9.85 4.86 -2.26
C ALA A 91 -9.48 5.63 -0.99
N VAL A 92 -9.19 6.93 -1.12
CA VAL A 92 -8.87 7.78 0.03
C VAL A 92 -10.03 7.85 1.02
N ALA A 93 -11.28 7.82 0.53
CA ALA A 93 -12.47 7.78 1.37
C ALA A 93 -12.64 6.47 2.16
N ALA A 94 -11.79 5.46 1.96
CA ALA A 94 -11.72 4.26 2.82
C ALA A 94 -11.01 4.51 4.16
N LEU A 95 -10.30 5.63 4.31
CA LEU A 95 -9.53 6.01 5.51
C LEU A 95 -8.31 5.12 5.79
N GLU A 96 -7.70 4.58 4.74
CA GLU A 96 -6.45 3.79 4.83
C GLU A 96 -5.19 4.60 4.46
N GLY A 97 -5.30 5.91 4.45
CA GLY A 97 -4.22 6.82 4.11
C GLY A 97 -4.24 7.30 2.66
N GLY A 98 -3.33 8.22 2.34
CA GLY A 98 -3.21 8.76 0.99
C GLY A 98 -2.54 7.79 0.01
N PRO A 99 -2.68 8.04 -1.32
CA PRO A 99 -2.23 7.12 -2.36
C PRO A 99 -0.74 6.80 -2.29
N LEU A 100 0.13 7.78 -2.02
CA LEU A 100 1.57 7.51 -1.95
C LEU A 100 1.92 6.58 -0.79
N LEU A 101 1.30 6.78 0.37
CA LEU A 101 1.56 5.99 1.56
C LEU A 101 1.09 4.54 1.37
N TRP A 102 -0.17 4.36 0.97
CA TRP A 102 -0.76 3.02 0.82
C TRP A 102 -0.01 2.18 -0.22
N VAL A 103 0.23 2.76 -1.41
CA VAL A 103 0.94 2.08 -2.50
C VAL A 103 2.38 1.76 -2.13
N ALA A 104 3.08 2.67 -1.43
CA ALA A 104 4.44 2.42 -0.97
C ALA A 104 4.51 1.27 0.03
N ILE A 105 3.59 1.22 1.01
CA ILE A 105 3.48 0.13 1.99
C ILE A 105 3.23 -1.20 1.28
N HIS A 106 2.30 -1.23 0.32
CA HIS A 106 1.95 -2.46 -0.37
C HIS A 106 3.05 -2.95 -1.31
N ARG A 107 3.74 -2.05 -2.04
CA ARG A 107 4.94 -2.42 -2.83
C ARG A 107 6.07 -2.94 -1.95
N LYS A 108 6.25 -2.36 -0.75
CA LYS A 108 7.21 -2.84 0.24
C LYS A 108 6.83 -4.22 0.77
N HIS A 109 5.53 -4.47 1.04
CA HIS A 109 5.03 -5.79 1.41
C HIS A 109 5.38 -6.83 0.34
N HIS A 110 5.10 -6.60 -0.95
CA HIS A 110 5.47 -7.53 -2.01
C HIS A 110 6.97 -7.78 -2.12
N GLN A 111 7.78 -6.76 -1.87
CA GLN A 111 9.25 -6.90 -1.89
C GLN A 111 9.77 -7.78 -0.75
N TYR A 112 9.18 -7.67 0.44
CA TYR A 112 9.64 -8.33 1.66
C TYR A 112 8.63 -9.31 2.25
N SER A 113 7.61 -9.72 1.50
CA SER A 113 6.49 -10.52 2.01
C SER A 113 6.94 -11.66 2.92
N ASP A 114 6.44 -11.66 4.15
CA ASP A 114 6.76 -12.60 5.23
C ASP A 114 8.25 -12.67 5.62
N LYS A 115 9.02 -11.61 5.35
CA LYS A 115 10.43 -11.49 5.72
C LYS A 115 10.65 -10.26 6.59
N GLU A 116 11.87 -10.12 7.08
CA GLU A 116 12.29 -8.89 7.76
C GLU A 116 12.12 -7.68 6.82
N GLY A 117 11.45 -6.64 7.32
CA GLY A 117 11.11 -5.45 6.53
C GLY A 117 9.69 -5.43 5.98
N ASP A 118 8.94 -6.52 6.05
CA ASP A 118 7.51 -6.53 5.73
C ASP A 118 6.72 -5.73 6.78
N PRO A 119 5.92 -4.72 6.37
CA PRO A 119 5.20 -3.88 7.33
C PRO A 119 4.20 -4.61 8.21
N HIS A 120 3.60 -5.70 7.73
CA HIS A 120 2.51 -6.41 8.40
C HIS A 120 2.65 -7.94 8.33
N SER A 121 3.88 -8.45 8.40
CA SER A 121 4.14 -9.89 8.38
C SER A 121 3.44 -10.64 9.52
N PRO A 122 2.72 -11.74 9.23
CA PRO A 122 2.16 -12.60 10.27
C PRO A 122 3.22 -13.36 11.10
N ARG A 123 4.48 -13.39 10.66
CA ARG A 123 5.62 -13.89 11.47
C ARG A 123 5.89 -13.02 12.70
N ASP A 124 5.53 -11.74 12.63
CA ASP A 124 5.61 -10.81 13.76
C ASP A 124 4.41 -10.95 14.72
N GLY A 125 3.46 -11.82 14.37
CA GLY A 125 2.26 -12.13 15.14
C GLY A 125 0.96 -11.93 14.34
N LYS A 126 -0.04 -12.77 14.62
CA LYS A 126 -1.36 -12.70 13.94
C LYS A 126 -2.06 -11.37 14.18
N TRP A 127 -2.01 -10.88 15.43
CA TRP A 127 -2.55 -9.58 15.79
C TRP A 127 -1.78 -8.44 15.12
N TRP A 128 -0.45 -8.57 15.04
CA TRP A 128 0.39 -7.62 14.33
C TRP A 128 -0.05 -7.49 12.88
N ALA A 129 -0.11 -8.59 12.14
CA ALA A 129 -0.51 -8.58 10.73
C ALA A 129 -1.93 -8.03 10.50
N HIS A 130 -2.85 -8.23 11.46
CA HIS A 130 -4.21 -7.73 11.34
C HIS A 130 -4.31 -6.23 11.63
N ALA A 131 -4.06 -5.79 12.85
CA ALA A 131 -4.28 -4.42 13.29
C ALA A 131 -3.09 -3.79 14.03
N GLY A 132 -2.20 -4.62 14.61
CA GLY A 132 -1.11 -4.14 15.45
C GLY A 132 -0.17 -3.21 14.71
N TRP A 133 0.15 -3.49 13.44
CA TRP A 133 1.04 -2.68 12.62
C TRP A 133 0.52 -1.24 12.36
N VAL A 134 -0.80 -1.04 12.42
CA VAL A 134 -1.45 0.27 12.30
C VAL A 134 -1.51 0.97 13.66
N LEU A 135 -1.88 0.21 14.71
CA LEU A 135 -2.05 0.73 16.07
C LEU A 135 -0.73 1.04 16.77
N THR A 136 0.33 0.32 16.43
CA THR A 136 1.64 0.45 17.07
C THR A 136 2.74 0.56 16.01
N GLY A 137 3.85 1.20 16.37
CA GLY A 137 4.99 1.32 15.47
C GLY A 137 4.88 2.46 14.45
N ASN A 138 5.79 2.40 13.49
CA ASN A 138 6.03 3.50 12.54
C ASN A 138 5.55 3.21 11.11
N ALA A 139 4.69 2.21 10.91
CA ALA A 139 4.26 1.83 9.56
C ALA A 139 3.63 3.00 8.80
N LEU A 140 2.87 3.85 9.51
CA LEU A 140 2.24 5.05 8.96
C LEU A 140 3.13 6.31 9.02
N ARG A 141 4.29 6.26 9.71
CA ARG A 141 5.24 7.36 9.83
C ARG A 141 6.39 7.16 8.83
N GLN A 142 6.08 7.14 7.55
CA GLN A 142 7.10 7.08 6.50
C GLN A 142 7.51 8.50 6.13
N ASP A 143 8.82 8.77 6.11
CA ASP A 143 9.30 10.04 5.58
C ASP A 143 9.08 10.13 4.07
N VAL A 144 9.00 11.36 3.55
CA VAL A 144 8.71 11.62 2.13
C VAL A 144 9.76 11.01 1.21
N ALA A 145 11.03 10.92 1.64
CA ALA A 145 12.11 10.35 0.82
C ALA A 145 11.92 8.83 0.68
N THR A 146 11.57 8.15 1.78
CA THR A 146 11.23 6.73 1.78
C THR A 146 10.01 6.45 0.89
N LEU A 147 8.94 7.25 0.99
CA LEU A 147 7.77 7.10 0.13
C LEU A 147 8.14 7.27 -1.35
N LYS A 148 8.87 8.33 -1.71
CA LYS A 148 9.29 8.59 -3.10
C LYS A 148 10.11 7.44 -3.69
N ARG A 149 10.89 6.74 -2.87
CA ARG A 149 11.67 5.58 -3.32
C ARG A 149 10.81 4.43 -3.81
N TYR A 150 9.67 4.18 -3.14
CA TYR A 150 8.75 3.09 -3.51
C TYR A 150 7.72 3.50 -4.55
N VAL A 151 7.40 4.77 -4.67
CA VAL A 151 6.37 5.31 -5.56
C VAL A 151 6.84 6.54 -6.34
N PRO A 152 7.99 6.47 -7.06
CA PRO A 152 8.52 7.61 -7.82
C PRO A 152 7.51 8.10 -8.86
N ASP A 153 6.78 7.18 -9.46
CA ASP A 153 5.73 7.42 -10.44
C ASP A 153 4.55 8.24 -9.93
N LEU A 154 4.07 7.94 -8.71
CA LEU A 154 2.99 8.69 -8.07
C LEU A 154 3.49 10.00 -7.44
N ALA A 155 4.76 10.05 -7.02
CA ALA A 155 5.36 11.23 -6.43
C ALA A 155 5.60 12.38 -7.45
N GLU A 156 5.61 12.09 -8.75
CA GLU A 156 5.64 13.08 -9.82
C GLU A 156 4.24 13.66 -10.13
N ASP A 157 3.16 12.98 -9.75
CA ASP A 157 1.79 13.39 -9.99
C ASP A 157 1.28 14.31 -8.89
N LYS A 158 1.08 15.59 -9.24
CA LYS A 158 0.67 16.65 -8.29
C LYS A 158 -0.66 16.34 -7.60
N PHE A 159 -1.59 15.66 -8.28
CA PHE A 159 -2.89 15.30 -7.70
C PHE A 159 -2.74 14.22 -6.62
N HIS A 160 -1.97 13.17 -6.88
CA HIS A 160 -1.70 12.13 -5.89
C HIS A 160 -0.93 12.67 -4.68
N VAL A 161 0.04 13.57 -4.89
CA VAL A 161 0.76 14.27 -3.81
C VAL A 161 -0.20 15.12 -2.98
N TRP A 162 -1.05 15.93 -3.65
CA TRP A 162 -2.04 16.76 -2.98
C TRP A 162 -3.03 15.90 -2.17
N LEU A 163 -3.56 14.84 -2.77
CA LEU A 163 -4.52 13.95 -2.11
C LEU A 163 -3.89 13.15 -0.96
N THR A 164 -2.59 12.85 -1.02
CA THR A 164 -1.86 12.27 0.12
C THR A 164 -1.78 13.24 1.29
N LYS A 165 -1.51 14.53 1.02
CA LYS A 165 -1.44 15.56 2.06
C LYS A 165 -2.81 15.80 2.71
N TYR A 166 -3.87 15.79 1.92
CA TYR A 166 -5.24 16.10 2.36
C TYR A 166 -6.14 14.87 2.40
N HIS A 167 -5.60 13.70 2.74
CA HIS A 167 -6.29 12.42 2.68
C HIS A 167 -7.55 12.30 3.57
N LEU A 168 -7.72 13.17 4.55
CA LEU A 168 -8.93 13.19 5.37
C LEU A 168 -10.09 13.96 4.70
N LEU A 169 -9.79 14.82 3.70
CA LEU A 169 -10.78 15.69 3.07
C LEU A 169 -11.91 14.94 2.36
N PRO A 170 -11.67 13.87 1.56
CA PRO A 170 -12.76 13.12 0.93
C PRO A 170 -13.72 12.50 1.94
N MET A 171 -13.21 11.98 3.06
CA MET A 171 -14.05 11.44 4.13
C MET A 171 -14.87 12.53 4.83
N ALA A 172 -14.27 13.70 5.09
CA ALA A 172 -14.97 14.84 5.70
C ALA A 172 -16.11 15.34 4.80
N ILE A 173 -15.86 15.46 3.49
CA ILE A 173 -16.89 15.85 2.51
C ILE A 173 -18.00 14.79 2.46
N LEU A 174 -17.65 13.51 2.39
CA LEU A 174 -18.62 12.42 2.39
C LEU A 174 -19.49 12.47 3.66
N GLY A 175 -18.89 12.66 4.83
CA GLY A 175 -19.60 12.80 6.10
C GLY A 175 -20.57 13.99 6.11
N ALA A 176 -20.15 15.15 5.60
CA ALA A 176 -20.99 16.32 5.47
C ALA A 176 -22.19 16.08 4.52
N VAL A 177 -21.95 15.45 3.37
CA VAL A 177 -23.01 15.10 2.41
C VAL A 177 -24.02 14.13 3.04
N LEU A 178 -23.53 13.06 3.68
CA LEU A 178 -24.40 12.08 4.35
C LEU A 178 -25.21 12.71 5.47
N PHE A 179 -24.62 13.64 6.22
CA PHE A 179 -25.35 14.38 7.25
C PHE A 179 -26.44 15.26 6.66
N ALA A 180 -26.14 15.99 5.58
CA ALA A 180 -27.10 16.85 4.91
C ALA A 180 -28.29 16.08 4.29
N VAL A 181 -28.03 14.89 3.75
CA VAL A 181 -29.07 14.08 3.05
C VAL A 181 -29.90 13.24 4.01
N GLY A 182 -29.32 12.69 5.07
CA GLY A 182 -30.02 11.72 5.94
C GLY A 182 -29.64 11.80 7.41
N GLY A 183 -29.01 12.91 7.82
CA GLY A 183 -28.69 13.21 9.21
C GLY A 183 -27.69 12.24 9.82
N PHE A 184 -27.70 12.20 11.13
CA PHE A 184 -26.72 11.44 11.92
C PHE A 184 -26.73 9.94 11.65
N ARG A 185 -27.88 9.35 11.30
CA ARG A 185 -28.00 7.92 10.98
C ARG A 185 -27.14 7.52 9.78
N LEU A 186 -27.18 8.31 8.68
CA LEU A 186 -26.35 8.03 7.51
C LEU A 186 -24.87 8.22 7.82
N VAL A 187 -24.52 9.17 8.69
CA VAL A 187 -23.12 9.34 9.14
C VAL A 187 -22.66 8.13 9.95
N LEU A 188 -23.46 7.64 10.90
CA LEU A 188 -23.10 6.45 11.68
C LEU A 188 -22.87 5.24 10.79
N TRP A 189 -23.75 4.98 9.82
CA TRP A 189 -23.64 3.84 8.93
C TRP A 189 -22.63 4.03 7.80
N GLY A 190 -22.67 5.16 7.11
CA GLY A 190 -21.87 5.44 5.92
C GLY A 190 -20.42 5.90 6.20
N VAL A 191 -20.18 6.49 7.39
CA VAL A 191 -18.82 6.87 7.81
C VAL A 191 -18.25 5.87 8.79
N PHE A 192 -18.87 5.68 9.96
CA PHE A 192 -18.27 4.88 11.03
C PHE A 192 -18.35 3.37 10.76
N PHE A 193 -19.56 2.83 10.60
CA PHE A 193 -19.77 1.39 10.43
C PHE A 193 -19.06 0.88 9.17
N ARG A 194 -19.31 1.52 8.02
CA ARG A 194 -18.72 1.15 6.75
C ARG A 194 -17.18 1.19 6.80
N THR A 195 -16.60 2.22 7.42
CA THR A 195 -15.14 2.34 7.53
C THR A 195 -14.55 1.22 8.38
N VAL A 196 -15.14 0.92 9.54
CA VAL A 196 -14.64 -0.18 10.39
C VAL A 196 -14.72 -1.52 9.67
N VAL A 197 -15.83 -1.81 8.99
CA VAL A 197 -15.96 -3.02 8.17
C VAL A 197 -14.88 -3.06 7.07
N GLY A 198 -14.65 -1.93 6.38
CA GLY A 198 -13.64 -1.81 5.33
C GLY A 198 -12.22 -2.05 5.84
N LEU A 199 -11.84 -1.40 6.94
CA LEU A 199 -10.52 -1.58 7.59
C LEU A 199 -10.27 -3.06 7.94
N HIS A 200 -11.24 -3.71 8.60
CA HIS A 200 -11.09 -5.12 8.94
C HIS A 200 -11.07 -6.02 7.69
N ALA A 201 -11.82 -5.70 6.65
CA ALA A 201 -11.80 -6.45 5.39
C ALA A 201 -10.43 -6.38 4.69
N THR A 202 -9.75 -5.25 4.74
CA THR A 202 -8.37 -5.12 4.22
C THR A 202 -7.36 -5.80 5.14
N TRP A 203 -7.45 -5.57 6.45
CA TRP A 203 -6.50 -6.16 7.40
C TRP A 203 -6.61 -7.69 7.48
N ILE A 204 -7.78 -8.25 7.19
CA ILE A 204 -7.93 -9.70 7.16
C ILE A 204 -7.26 -10.35 5.95
N VAL A 205 -7.09 -9.61 4.83
CA VAL A 205 -6.26 -10.05 3.71
C VAL A 205 -4.81 -10.22 4.17
N ASN A 206 -4.27 -9.23 4.92
CA ASN A 206 -2.91 -9.25 5.43
C ASN A 206 -2.68 -10.36 6.48
N SER A 207 -3.68 -10.69 7.29
CA SER A 207 -3.58 -11.69 8.35
C SER A 207 -4.07 -13.07 7.88
N ALA A 208 -5.38 -13.26 7.72
CA ALA A 208 -5.95 -14.55 7.34
C ALA A 208 -5.47 -15.02 5.96
N GLY A 209 -5.26 -14.10 5.01
CA GLY A 209 -4.73 -14.39 3.69
C GLY A 209 -3.30 -14.95 3.68
N HIS A 210 -2.55 -14.82 4.79
CA HIS A 210 -1.21 -15.43 4.96
C HIS A 210 -1.17 -16.55 6.00
N ILE A 211 -2.30 -16.85 6.69
CA ILE A 211 -2.32 -17.84 7.79
C ILE A 211 -3.21 -19.02 7.44
N TRP A 212 -4.38 -18.79 6.84
CA TRP A 212 -5.40 -19.79 6.63
C TRP A 212 -5.92 -19.79 5.18
N GLY A 213 -5.94 -20.95 4.57
CA GLY A 213 -6.45 -21.14 3.23
C GLY A 213 -5.72 -22.20 2.44
N SER A 214 -6.04 -22.29 1.15
CA SER A 214 -5.39 -23.22 0.22
C SER A 214 -4.24 -22.51 -0.52
N ARG A 215 -3.19 -23.26 -0.85
CA ARG A 215 -2.09 -22.77 -1.67
C ARG A 215 -2.11 -23.50 -3.02
N ARG A 216 -2.33 -22.74 -4.08
CA ARG A 216 -2.26 -23.27 -5.45
C ARG A 216 -0.86 -23.18 -6.01
N PHE A 217 -0.15 -22.11 -5.66
CA PHE A 217 1.19 -21.84 -6.15
C PHE A 217 2.20 -21.84 -5.00
N GLN A 218 3.39 -22.34 -5.26
CA GLN A 218 4.51 -22.24 -4.34
C GLN A 218 5.12 -20.84 -4.49
N THR A 219 4.63 -19.90 -3.68
CA THR A 219 5.18 -18.55 -3.55
C THR A 219 6.30 -18.51 -2.52
N ARG A 220 7.10 -17.44 -2.51
CA ARG A 220 8.20 -17.24 -1.54
C ARG A 220 7.73 -16.83 -0.15
N ASP A 221 6.46 -16.57 -0.01
CA ASP A 221 5.73 -16.14 1.19
C ASP A 221 4.74 -17.23 1.64
N THR A 222 3.92 -16.92 2.65
CA THR A 222 2.91 -17.83 3.20
C THR A 222 1.51 -17.55 2.69
N SER A 223 1.35 -16.74 1.64
CA SER A 223 0.05 -16.35 1.08
C SER A 223 -0.82 -17.56 0.75
N THR A 224 -2.12 -17.45 0.97
CA THR A 224 -3.13 -18.49 0.76
C THR A 224 -4.33 -17.94 0.02
N ASN A 225 -5.11 -18.80 -0.62
CA ASN A 225 -6.41 -18.48 -1.18
C ASN A 225 -7.50 -18.79 -0.14
N ASN A 226 -8.29 -17.79 0.19
CA ASN A 226 -9.35 -17.90 1.18
C ASN A 226 -10.64 -17.31 0.62
N TRP A 227 -11.67 -18.16 0.38
CA TRP A 227 -12.88 -17.78 -0.32
C TRP A 227 -13.74 -16.75 0.45
N TRP A 228 -13.83 -16.86 1.79
CA TRP A 228 -14.63 -15.92 2.58
C TRP A 228 -13.91 -14.57 2.72
N VAL A 229 -12.55 -14.55 2.78
CA VAL A 229 -11.77 -13.31 2.67
C VAL A 229 -12.00 -12.68 1.30
N ALA A 230 -11.98 -13.48 0.21
CA ALA A 230 -12.24 -12.98 -1.13
C ALA A 230 -13.64 -12.36 -1.28
N LEU A 231 -14.63 -12.92 -0.61
CA LEU A 231 -15.99 -12.39 -0.64
C LEU A 231 -16.05 -10.98 -0.01
N VAL A 232 -15.47 -10.81 1.19
CA VAL A 232 -15.51 -9.52 1.89
C VAL A 232 -14.51 -8.51 1.32
N SER A 233 -13.44 -8.93 0.67
CA SER A 233 -12.43 -8.05 0.04
C SER A 233 -12.62 -7.90 -1.48
N PHE A 234 -13.78 -8.23 -2.02
CA PHE A 234 -14.10 -8.10 -3.46
C PHE A 234 -13.17 -8.85 -4.41
N GLY A 235 -12.51 -9.92 -3.93
CA GLY A 235 -11.62 -10.78 -4.72
C GLY A 235 -10.17 -10.84 -4.23
N ASP A 236 -9.73 -9.96 -3.35
CA ASP A 236 -8.32 -9.89 -2.91
C ASP A 236 -7.93 -11.04 -1.95
N GLY A 237 -8.92 -11.80 -1.43
CA GLY A 237 -8.68 -13.05 -0.69
C GLY A 237 -8.18 -14.23 -1.54
N TRP A 238 -8.17 -14.13 -2.88
CA TRP A 238 -7.43 -15.05 -3.76
C TRP A 238 -5.93 -14.70 -3.74
N HIS A 239 -5.38 -14.62 -2.55
CA HIS A 239 -4.13 -13.93 -2.25
C HIS A 239 -2.88 -14.72 -2.69
N ASN A 240 -2.92 -16.07 -2.65
CA ASN A 240 -1.84 -16.89 -3.21
C ASN A 240 -1.79 -16.81 -4.74
N ASN A 241 -2.95 -16.71 -5.41
CA ASN A 241 -2.98 -16.46 -6.85
C ASN A 241 -2.35 -15.10 -7.17
N HIS A 242 -2.70 -14.07 -6.38
CA HIS A 242 -2.18 -12.72 -6.51
C HIS A 242 -0.67 -12.66 -6.27
N HIS A 243 -0.16 -13.26 -5.20
CA HIS A 243 1.28 -13.29 -4.92
C HIS A 243 2.08 -14.09 -5.97
N ALA A 244 1.45 -15.07 -6.62
CA ALA A 244 2.07 -15.77 -7.75
C ALA A 244 2.10 -14.91 -9.03
N TYR A 245 1.09 -14.07 -9.25
CA TYR A 245 0.92 -13.23 -10.44
C TYR A 245 0.52 -11.79 -10.07
N PRO A 246 1.41 -11.01 -9.42
CA PRO A 246 1.04 -9.71 -8.85
C PRO A 246 0.58 -8.69 -9.89
N VAL A 247 1.06 -8.75 -11.12
CA VAL A 247 0.63 -7.85 -12.19
C VAL A 247 -0.72 -8.22 -12.81
N SER A 248 -1.32 -9.35 -12.41
CA SER A 248 -2.63 -9.76 -12.91
C SER A 248 -3.75 -8.88 -12.39
N ALA A 249 -4.61 -8.40 -13.29
CA ALA A 249 -5.87 -7.74 -12.91
C ALA A 249 -6.91 -8.73 -12.38
N ARG A 250 -6.73 -10.02 -12.65
CA ARG A 250 -7.61 -11.11 -12.22
C ARG A 250 -6.95 -11.93 -11.14
N HIS A 251 -7.52 -11.96 -9.93
CA HIS A 251 -7.04 -12.78 -8.82
C HIS A 251 -7.78 -14.13 -8.75
N GLY A 252 -9.08 -14.16 -9.05
CA GLY A 252 -9.85 -15.40 -9.17
C GLY A 252 -9.57 -16.11 -10.50
N LEU A 253 -8.71 -17.13 -10.50
CA LEU A 253 -8.24 -17.82 -11.73
C LEU A 253 -9.17 -18.95 -12.18
N LYS A 254 -9.99 -19.50 -11.28
CA LYS A 254 -10.99 -20.53 -11.61
C LYS A 254 -12.40 -19.93 -11.71
N TRP A 255 -13.31 -20.64 -12.37
CA TRP A 255 -14.69 -20.16 -12.58
C TRP A 255 -15.46 -19.92 -11.28
N TYR A 256 -15.16 -20.68 -10.21
CA TYR A 256 -15.79 -20.56 -8.89
C TYR A 256 -15.06 -19.57 -7.95
N GLU A 257 -13.94 -19.04 -8.37
CA GLU A 257 -13.19 -18.03 -7.63
C GLU A 257 -13.74 -16.63 -7.96
N ILE A 258 -14.81 -16.27 -7.25
CA ILE A 258 -15.51 -14.98 -7.44
C ILE A 258 -14.55 -13.84 -7.13
N ASP A 259 -14.36 -12.96 -8.12
CA ASP A 259 -13.50 -11.78 -8.05
C ASP A 259 -14.28 -10.56 -8.60
N LEU A 260 -14.96 -9.86 -7.70
CA LEU A 260 -15.85 -8.74 -8.06
C LEU A 260 -15.06 -7.58 -8.68
N ASN A 261 -13.84 -7.34 -8.21
CA ASN A 261 -12.97 -6.31 -8.79
C ASN A 261 -12.59 -6.65 -10.24
N TRP A 262 -12.31 -7.93 -10.53
CA TRP A 262 -12.07 -8.37 -11.90
C TRP A 262 -13.29 -8.18 -12.78
N TYR A 263 -14.48 -8.54 -12.33
CA TYR A 263 -15.70 -8.35 -13.11
C TYR A 263 -15.96 -6.87 -13.37
N THR A 264 -15.69 -6.00 -12.42
CA THR A 264 -15.78 -4.54 -12.60
C THR A 264 -14.76 -4.04 -13.64
N ILE A 265 -13.50 -4.47 -13.58
CA ILE A 265 -12.47 -4.11 -14.58
C ILE A 265 -12.87 -4.60 -15.98
N TRP A 266 -13.43 -5.81 -16.07
CA TRP A 266 -13.93 -6.35 -17.32
C TRP A 266 -15.07 -5.51 -17.92
N ILE A 267 -16.04 -5.08 -17.09
CA ILE A 267 -17.12 -4.17 -17.51
C ILE A 267 -16.53 -2.84 -17.97
N LEU A 268 -15.60 -2.25 -17.22
CA LEU A 268 -14.93 -0.99 -17.58
C LEU A 268 -14.20 -1.10 -18.93
N LYS A 269 -13.66 -2.26 -19.25
CA LYS A 269 -13.08 -2.54 -20.57
C LYS A 269 -14.11 -2.43 -21.69
N GLN A 270 -15.32 -2.98 -21.49
CA GLN A 270 -16.38 -2.95 -22.51
C GLN A 270 -16.85 -1.53 -22.83
N VAL A 271 -16.81 -0.63 -21.82
CA VAL A 271 -17.18 0.78 -21.99
C VAL A 271 -15.98 1.71 -22.27
N GLY A 272 -14.79 1.14 -22.56
CA GLY A 272 -13.60 1.91 -22.94
C GLY A 272 -12.88 2.63 -21.78
N LEU A 273 -13.27 2.38 -20.53
CA LEU A 273 -12.65 2.98 -19.34
C LEU A 273 -11.49 2.18 -18.77
N ALA A 274 -11.26 0.95 -19.24
CA ALA A 274 -10.08 0.15 -18.91
C ALA A 274 -9.44 -0.41 -20.18
N SER A 275 -8.10 -0.38 -20.22
CA SER A 275 -7.31 -0.89 -21.34
C SER A 275 -5.99 -1.50 -20.85
N ARG A 276 -5.21 -2.12 -21.74
CA ARG A 276 -3.92 -2.77 -21.42
C ARG A 276 -4.00 -3.67 -20.19
N ILE A 277 -5.04 -4.52 -20.16
CA ILE A 277 -5.32 -5.37 -19.00
C ILE A 277 -4.40 -6.60 -19.04
N HIS A 278 -3.71 -6.86 -17.94
CA HIS A 278 -2.94 -8.07 -17.70
C HIS A 278 -3.84 -9.10 -17.01
N ASP A 279 -4.12 -10.24 -17.64
CA ASP A 279 -5.07 -11.26 -17.15
C ASP A 279 -4.42 -12.46 -16.43
N GLY A 280 -3.15 -12.33 -16.07
CA GLY A 280 -2.46 -13.25 -15.16
C GLY A 280 -1.92 -14.54 -15.76
N ARG A 281 -1.90 -14.68 -17.08
CA ARG A 281 -1.20 -15.80 -17.73
C ARG A 281 0.09 -15.29 -18.33
N PRO A 282 1.29 -15.75 -17.86
CA PRO A 282 2.51 -15.53 -18.60
C PRO A 282 2.31 -16.16 -20.00
N ALA A 283 2.61 -15.41 -21.03
CA ALA A 283 2.68 -15.96 -22.38
C ALA A 283 3.66 -17.15 -22.36
N GLY A 284 3.15 -18.36 -22.51
CA GLY A 284 3.97 -19.57 -22.50
C GLY A 284 4.01 -20.37 -21.19
N SER A 285 3.15 -20.12 -20.20
CA SER A 285 3.00 -21.03 -19.07
C SER A 285 2.44 -22.38 -19.54
N LEU A 286 3.34 -23.29 -19.87
CA LEU A 286 3.03 -24.71 -20.07
C LEU A 286 2.26 -25.21 -18.86
N ARG A 287 1.16 -25.96 -19.11
CA ARG A 287 0.51 -26.75 -18.05
C ARG A 287 1.61 -27.55 -17.35
N PRO A 288 1.70 -27.56 -16.00
CA PRO A 288 2.58 -28.49 -15.33
C PRO A 288 2.25 -29.89 -15.83
N ALA A 289 3.24 -30.64 -16.28
CA ALA A 289 3.05 -32.05 -16.59
C ALA A 289 2.48 -32.75 -15.33
N PRO A 290 1.55 -33.70 -15.45
CA PRO A 290 1.10 -34.49 -14.31
C PRO A 290 2.28 -35.08 -13.58
N GLY A 291 2.54 -34.68 -12.32
CA GLY A 291 3.66 -35.22 -11.52
C GLY A 291 4.97 -34.40 -11.55
N ALA A 292 5.09 -33.34 -12.33
CA ALA A 292 6.24 -32.44 -12.25
C ALA A 292 6.04 -31.44 -11.11
N LEU A 293 6.95 -31.40 -10.14
CA LEU A 293 7.07 -30.28 -9.21
C LEU A 293 7.25 -29.00 -10.04
N PRO A 294 6.44 -27.95 -9.84
CA PRO A 294 6.55 -26.74 -10.63
C PRO A 294 7.95 -26.15 -10.44
N SER A 295 8.73 -26.14 -11.50
CA SER A 295 9.94 -25.34 -11.57
C SER A 295 9.50 -23.88 -11.38
N THR A 296 9.88 -23.27 -10.25
CA THR A 296 9.60 -21.89 -9.92
C THR A 296 10.18 -21.02 -11.04
N PRO A 297 9.38 -20.29 -11.84
CA PRO A 297 9.94 -19.22 -12.62
C PRO A 297 10.57 -18.25 -11.62
N LEU A 298 11.86 -18.06 -11.70
CA LEU A 298 12.52 -16.91 -11.13
C LEU A 298 11.93 -15.70 -11.86
N VAL A 299 10.80 -15.19 -11.39
CA VAL A 299 10.35 -13.85 -11.75
C VAL A 299 11.37 -12.94 -11.10
N SER A 300 12.43 -12.66 -11.85
CA SER A 300 13.24 -11.50 -11.63
C SER A 300 12.26 -10.32 -11.62
N PHE A 301 12.12 -9.65 -10.48
CA PHE A 301 11.59 -8.30 -10.46
C PHE A 301 12.64 -7.41 -11.13
N ALA A 302 12.79 -7.51 -12.47
CA ALA A 302 13.23 -6.41 -13.25
C ALA A 302 12.19 -5.33 -12.98
N SER A 303 12.63 -4.24 -12.35
CA SER A 303 11.81 -3.06 -12.13
C SER A 303 11.05 -2.77 -13.44
N PRO A 304 9.71 -2.68 -13.46
CA PRO A 304 8.98 -2.29 -14.66
C PRO A 304 9.25 -0.83 -15.05
N TYR A 305 10.14 -0.18 -14.32
CA TYR A 305 10.57 1.19 -14.56
C TYR A 305 11.85 1.17 -15.39
N PRO A 306 11.89 1.82 -16.59
CA PRO A 306 13.12 2.02 -17.32
C PRO A 306 14.10 2.79 -16.42
N GLU A 307 15.30 2.25 -16.20
CA GLU A 307 16.40 2.99 -15.63
C GLU A 307 16.64 4.23 -16.52
N LYS A 308 16.14 5.38 -16.06
CA LYS A 308 16.60 6.64 -16.61
C LYS A 308 18.06 6.77 -16.20
N THR A 309 18.96 6.58 -17.13
CA THR A 309 20.39 6.91 -17.01
C THR A 309 20.51 8.35 -16.53
N LEU A 310 20.78 8.52 -15.24
CA LEU A 310 21.25 9.79 -14.70
C LEU A 310 22.67 9.99 -15.23
N HIS A 311 22.80 10.91 -16.19
CA HIS A 311 24.10 11.39 -16.62
C HIS A 311 24.86 11.91 -15.40
N SER A 312 26.04 11.34 -15.19
CA SER A 312 26.99 11.65 -14.14
C SER A 312 27.37 13.13 -14.19
N ALA A 313 26.85 13.91 -13.24
CA ALA A 313 27.53 15.14 -12.85
C ALA A 313 28.57 14.76 -11.79
N SER A 314 29.82 15.05 -12.13
CA SER A 314 31.03 14.88 -11.35
C SER A 314 30.87 15.38 -9.91
N LEU A 315 30.93 14.46 -8.94
CA LEU A 315 31.13 14.78 -7.53
C LEU A 315 32.63 14.69 -7.23
N ALA A 316 33.21 15.84 -7.01
CA ALA A 316 34.56 15.98 -6.51
C ALA A 316 34.69 15.38 -5.10
N HIS A 317 35.79 14.66 -4.89
CA HIS A 317 36.17 14.04 -3.64
C HIS A 317 36.29 15.05 -2.48
N TYR A 318 35.60 14.73 -1.37
CA TYR A 318 36.01 15.15 -0.04
C TYR A 318 36.20 13.90 0.82
N THR A 319 37.46 13.56 1.07
CA THR A 319 37.87 12.62 2.10
C THR A 319 38.00 13.37 3.43
N CYS A 320 37.22 13.02 4.43
CA CYS A 320 37.53 13.34 5.82
C CYS A 320 38.02 12.07 6.51
N ALA A 321 39.19 12.21 7.13
CA ALA A 321 39.89 11.18 7.87
C ALA A 321 39.20 10.87 9.21
N ASP A 322 39.36 9.62 9.66
CA ASP A 322 38.94 9.09 10.95
C ASP A 322 39.45 9.95 12.11
N SER A 323 38.58 10.22 13.08
CA SER A 323 38.95 10.81 14.36
C SER A 323 38.67 9.82 15.50
N ASP A 324 39.77 9.46 16.19
CA ASP A 324 39.79 8.70 17.44
C ASP A 324 39.03 9.41 18.56
N ASP A 325 38.17 8.66 19.26
CA ASP A 325 37.47 9.08 20.46
C ASP A 325 38.39 9.00 21.71
N SER A 326 38.97 10.17 22.10
CA SER A 326 39.51 10.33 23.44
C SER A 326 39.10 11.66 24.11
N PRO A 327 38.87 11.73 25.42
CA PRO A 327 38.27 12.88 26.11
C PRO A 327 39.10 14.18 26.14
N SER A 328 40.29 14.21 25.56
CA SER A 328 41.21 15.37 25.58
C SER A 328 41.05 16.33 24.38
N SER A 329 40.24 16.00 23.41
CA SER A 329 40.08 16.78 22.14
C SER A 329 38.96 17.84 22.15
N GLN A 330 38.08 17.84 23.18
CA GLN A 330 36.94 18.78 23.22
C GLN A 330 37.28 20.22 23.66
N ARG A 331 38.48 20.51 24.10
CA ARG A 331 38.90 21.89 24.49
C ARG A 331 39.53 22.70 23.32
N ARG A 332 39.99 22.07 22.23
CA ARG A 332 40.62 22.76 21.11
C ARG A 332 39.70 23.19 19.98
N ALA A 333 38.46 22.73 19.97
CA ALA A 333 37.50 22.98 18.89
C ALA A 333 36.67 24.28 19.06
N ARG A 334 36.87 25.06 20.15
CA ARG A 334 36.15 26.32 20.38
C ARG A 334 36.83 27.58 19.86
N ASP A 335 38.12 27.54 19.51
CA ASP A 335 38.90 28.74 19.15
C ASP A 335 39.19 28.92 17.63
N LEU A 336 38.70 28.03 16.79
CA LEU A 336 38.92 28.10 15.34
C LEU A 336 37.67 28.48 14.50
N ARG A 337 36.68 29.15 15.08
CA ARG A 337 35.49 29.62 14.36
C ARG A 337 35.38 31.11 14.18
N LYS A 338 36.47 31.80 13.93
CA LYS A 338 36.44 33.17 13.41
C LYS A 338 37.74 33.39 12.68
N GLU A 339 37.75 33.16 11.39
CA GLU A 339 38.55 33.84 10.38
C GLU A 339 38.58 32.99 9.11
N ASP A 340 38.37 33.68 7.98
CA ASP A 340 38.66 33.26 6.60
C ASP A 340 37.64 32.35 5.86
N CYS A 341 36.62 33.01 5.30
CA CYS A 341 36.04 32.67 4.00
C CYS A 341 35.84 33.92 3.15
N PRO A 342 36.55 34.09 2.04
CA PRO A 342 36.32 35.17 1.08
C PRO A 342 35.13 34.85 0.14
N PRO A 343 34.38 35.84 -0.37
CA PRO A 343 33.19 35.65 -1.17
C PRO A 343 33.49 35.24 -2.62
N LEU A 344 32.76 34.23 -3.11
CA LEU A 344 32.78 33.81 -4.52
C LEU A 344 32.15 34.88 -5.42
N ARG A 345 32.95 35.44 -6.34
CA ARG A 345 32.50 36.27 -7.46
C ARG A 345 31.79 35.40 -8.52
N ALA A 346 30.56 35.78 -8.87
CA ALA A 346 29.91 35.32 -10.07
C ALA A 346 30.64 35.78 -11.31
N ARG A 347 30.90 34.86 -12.26
CA ARG A 347 31.25 35.21 -13.65
C ARG A 347 30.10 34.79 -14.55
N ARG A 348 29.80 35.67 -15.48
CA ARG A 348 28.77 35.65 -16.52
C ARG A 348 28.85 34.43 -17.43
#